data_814ee34c9e4daa80c942b7a9c30d5e95
#
_entry.id   814ee34c9e4daa80c942b7a9c30d5e95
#
_cell.length_a   1.000
_cell.length_b   1.000
_cell.length_c   1.000
_cell.angle_alpha   90.00
_cell.angle_beta   90.00
_cell.angle_gamma   90.00
#
_symmetry.space_group_name_H-M   'P 1'
#
loop_
_entity.id
_entity.type
_entity.pdbx_description
1 polymer ?
#
loop_
_entity_poly.entity_id
_entity_poly.type
_entity_poly.pdbx_seq_one_letter_code
_entity_poly.pdbx_strand_id
1 'polypeptide(L)'
;MNGCVALRKDTYYVRLTYYDKNHCRKEKWISTGLSGRGAKQKATAMIDSMIEKYSYLEKSDHPTKMADYLQMWKELRKSEVAETTYDGYHTYIDRHLMPYFKELNLNIQDITAGHIFDYINYLSNDGGRKDNKVGGQSNTSIRKIISILRG
;
A
#
# COMPACT_ATOMS: atom_id res chain seq x y z
N MET A 1 -10.13 8.41 -14.87
CA MET A 1 -10.69 7.03 -14.87
C MET A 1 -12.15 7.05 -15.29
N ASN A 2 -12.57 6.11 -16.13
CA ASN A 2 -13.96 5.96 -16.55
C ASN A 2 -14.45 4.57 -16.20
N GLY A 3 -15.72 4.46 -15.75
CA GLY A 3 -16.36 3.19 -15.42
C GLY A 3 -17.56 2.89 -16.30
N CYS A 4 -17.76 1.65 -16.66
CA CYS A 4 -18.99 1.19 -17.31
C CYS A 4 -19.37 -0.20 -16.81
N VAL A 5 -20.67 -0.53 -16.94
CA VAL A 5 -21.21 -1.83 -16.57
C VAL A 5 -21.21 -2.75 -17.78
N ALA A 6 -20.72 -3.96 -17.63
CA ALA A 6 -20.75 -5.00 -18.65
C ALA A 6 -21.31 -6.31 -18.08
N LEU A 7 -22.08 -7.03 -18.88
CA LEU A 7 -22.59 -8.36 -18.52
C LEU A 7 -21.62 -9.42 -19.05
N ARG A 8 -21.24 -10.36 -18.17
CA ARG A 8 -20.41 -11.50 -18.54
C ARG A 8 -20.88 -12.74 -17.77
N LYS A 9 -21.26 -13.78 -18.49
CA LYS A 9 -21.77 -15.05 -17.91
C LYS A 9 -22.81 -14.80 -16.80
N ASP A 10 -23.87 -14.08 -17.13
CA ASP A 10 -25.00 -13.72 -16.25
C ASP A 10 -24.65 -12.87 -15.01
N THR A 11 -23.41 -12.43 -14.86
CA THR A 11 -22.99 -11.54 -13.77
C THR A 11 -22.58 -10.18 -14.34
N TYR A 12 -23.02 -9.11 -13.67
CA TYR A 12 -22.60 -7.76 -14.02
C TYR A 12 -21.23 -7.45 -13.42
N TYR A 13 -20.39 -6.82 -14.23
CA TYR A 13 -19.06 -6.33 -13.87
C TYR A 13 -19.01 -4.81 -14.04
N VAL A 14 -18.31 -4.14 -13.18
CA VAL A 14 -17.83 -2.78 -13.43
C VAL A 14 -16.47 -2.89 -14.10
N ARG A 15 -16.37 -2.32 -15.31
CA ARG A 15 -15.13 -2.21 -16.05
C ARG A 15 -14.61 -0.79 -15.90
N LEU A 16 -13.48 -0.65 -15.21
CA LEU A 16 -12.76 0.62 -15.07
C LEU A 16 -11.72 0.71 -16.17
N THR A 17 -11.72 1.83 -16.89
CA THR A 17 -10.70 2.16 -17.88
C THR A 17 -9.86 3.31 -17.34
N TYR A 18 -8.54 3.14 -17.35
CA TYR A 18 -7.58 4.14 -16.89
C TYR A 18 -6.33 4.12 -17.77
N TYR A 19 -5.48 5.14 -17.64
CA TYR A 19 -4.19 5.19 -18.30
C TYR A 19 -3.10 4.97 -17.26
N ASP A 20 -2.13 4.12 -17.59
CA ASP A 20 -0.94 3.93 -16.76
C ASP A 20 0.05 5.09 -16.97
N LYS A 21 1.15 5.08 -16.21
CA LYS A 21 2.22 6.09 -16.30
C LYS A 21 2.89 6.19 -17.68
N ASN A 22 2.71 5.21 -18.55
CA ASN A 22 3.22 5.24 -19.93
C ASN A 22 2.14 5.70 -20.92
N HIS A 23 1.04 6.29 -20.44
CA HIS A 23 -0.14 6.65 -21.21
C HIS A 23 -0.78 5.48 -21.97
N CYS A 24 -0.51 4.23 -21.52
CA CYS A 24 -1.14 3.05 -22.07
C CYS A 24 -2.49 2.82 -21.42
N ARG A 25 -3.52 2.65 -22.24
CA ARG A 25 -4.87 2.33 -21.78
C ARG A 25 -4.88 0.95 -21.13
N LYS A 26 -5.38 0.89 -19.88
CA LYS A 26 -5.57 -0.33 -19.10
C LYS A 26 -7.04 -0.48 -18.71
N GLU A 27 -7.43 -1.71 -18.48
CA GLU A 27 -8.77 -2.05 -18.02
C GLU A 27 -8.71 -2.93 -16.78
N LYS A 28 -9.57 -2.64 -15.81
CA LYS A 28 -9.77 -3.47 -14.63
C LYS A 28 -11.22 -3.89 -14.55
N TRP A 29 -11.45 -5.19 -14.52
CA TRP A 29 -12.77 -5.79 -14.42
C TRP A 29 -13.05 -6.23 -12.99
N ILE A 30 -14.14 -5.74 -12.40
CA ILE A 30 -14.51 -5.96 -11.02
C ILE A 30 -15.89 -6.62 -11.02
N SER A 31 -15.98 -7.83 -10.47
CA SER A 31 -17.26 -8.50 -10.32
C SER A 31 -18.11 -7.78 -9.27
N THR A 32 -19.37 -7.53 -9.60
CA THR A 32 -20.34 -6.99 -8.64
C THR A 32 -21.09 -8.09 -7.87
N GLY A 33 -21.00 -9.35 -8.34
CA GLY A 33 -21.79 -10.45 -7.83
C GLY A 33 -23.29 -10.35 -8.15
N LEU A 34 -23.71 -9.34 -8.91
CA LEU A 34 -25.12 -9.08 -9.21
C LEU A 34 -25.52 -9.74 -10.54
N SER A 35 -26.69 -10.39 -10.54
CA SER A 35 -27.30 -11.03 -11.70
C SER A 35 -28.82 -10.83 -11.72
N GLY A 36 -29.45 -11.04 -12.88
CA GLY A 36 -30.91 -11.00 -13.03
C GLY A 36 -31.47 -9.57 -13.18
N ARG A 37 -32.82 -9.51 -13.06
CA ARG A 37 -33.59 -8.28 -13.33
C ARG A 37 -33.24 -7.16 -12.33
N GLY A 38 -32.96 -5.96 -12.83
CA GLY A 38 -32.60 -4.79 -12.00
C GLY A 38 -31.13 -4.75 -11.55
N ALA A 39 -30.36 -5.82 -11.75
CA ALA A 39 -28.94 -5.89 -11.35
C ALA A 39 -28.07 -4.85 -12.08
N LYS A 40 -28.38 -4.54 -13.34
CA LYS A 40 -27.66 -3.51 -14.11
C LYS A 40 -27.71 -2.15 -13.42
N GLN A 41 -28.87 -1.75 -12.92
CA GLN A 41 -29.08 -0.46 -12.27
C GLN A 41 -28.27 -0.37 -10.96
N LYS A 42 -28.28 -1.46 -10.16
CA LYS A 42 -27.48 -1.56 -8.93
C LYS A 42 -25.98 -1.54 -9.23
N ALA A 43 -25.54 -2.27 -10.27
CA ALA A 43 -24.14 -2.26 -10.70
C ALA A 43 -23.70 -0.88 -11.20
N THR A 44 -24.59 -0.14 -11.89
CA THR A 44 -24.30 1.24 -12.32
C THR A 44 -24.12 2.18 -11.13
N ALA A 45 -24.93 2.06 -10.10
CA ALA A 45 -24.80 2.87 -8.89
C ALA A 45 -23.47 2.61 -8.12
N MET A 46 -22.83 1.46 -8.36
CA MET A 46 -21.53 1.15 -7.73
C MET A 46 -20.34 1.76 -8.48
N ILE A 47 -20.52 2.33 -9.67
CA ILE A 47 -19.40 2.84 -10.48
C ILE A 47 -18.61 3.90 -9.73
N ASP A 48 -19.27 4.91 -9.17
CA ASP A 48 -18.59 6.05 -8.53
C ASP A 48 -17.78 5.61 -7.31
N SER A 49 -18.35 4.74 -6.47
CA SER A 49 -17.64 4.20 -5.32
C SER A 49 -16.44 3.32 -5.74
N MET A 50 -16.55 2.61 -6.86
CA MET A 50 -15.44 1.84 -7.40
C MET A 50 -14.37 2.72 -8.05
N ILE A 51 -14.75 3.80 -8.75
CA ILE A 51 -13.80 4.80 -9.25
C ILE A 51 -13.00 5.40 -8.09
N GLU A 52 -13.66 5.80 -7.03
CA GLU A 52 -13.01 6.33 -5.82
C GLU A 52 -12.06 5.30 -5.20
N LYS A 53 -12.55 4.08 -4.96
CA LYS A 53 -11.75 2.98 -4.39
C LYS A 53 -10.50 2.64 -5.20
N TYR A 54 -10.57 2.71 -6.53
CA TYR A 54 -9.48 2.37 -7.44
C TYR A 54 -8.77 3.57 -8.04
N SER A 55 -9.04 4.79 -7.55
CA SER A 55 -8.41 6.04 -8.02
C SER A 55 -6.88 6.03 -7.96
N TYR A 56 -6.30 5.19 -7.07
CA TYR A 56 -4.86 5.00 -6.97
C TYR A 56 -4.22 4.44 -8.24
N LEU A 57 -4.98 3.79 -9.13
CA LEU A 57 -4.46 3.27 -10.40
C LEU A 57 -4.10 4.39 -11.40
N GLU A 58 -4.71 5.57 -11.26
CA GLU A 58 -4.36 6.77 -12.05
C GLU A 58 -3.37 7.68 -11.33
N LYS A 59 -3.38 7.66 -9.99
CA LYS A 59 -2.54 8.55 -9.17
C LYS A 59 -1.05 8.22 -9.19
N SER A 60 -0.60 7.30 -10.04
CA SER A 60 0.80 6.89 -10.11
C SER A 60 1.76 7.93 -10.72
N ASP A 61 1.29 9.09 -11.13
CA ASP A 61 2.13 10.16 -11.68
C ASP A 61 2.75 11.09 -10.63
N HIS A 62 2.34 10.99 -9.38
CA HIS A 62 3.03 11.70 -8.31
C HIS A 62 3.96 10.74 -7.58
N PRO A 63 5.28 10.97 -7.64
CA PRO A 63 6.24 10.16 -6.91
C PRO A 63 5.94 10.25 -5.40
N THR A 64 5.35 9.20 -4.85
CA THR A 64 5.05 9.13 -3.42
C THR A 64 6.33 8.79 -2.68
N LYS A 65 6.74 9.63 -1.74
CA LYS A 65 7.88 9.35 -0.87
C LYS A 65 7.61 8.10 -0.03
N MET A 66 8.62 7.28 0.19
CA MET A 66 8.50 6.09 1.02
C MET A 66 8.00 6.41 2.42
N ALA A 67 8.45 7.53 3.00
CA ALA A 67 7.99 8.00 4.30
C ALA A 67 6.49 8.33 4.32
N ASP A 68 5.99 9.03 3.29
CA ASP A 68 4.57 9.37 3.17
C ASP A 68 3.71 8.12 2.96
N TYR A 69 4.22 7.16 2.17
CA TYR A 69 3.56 5.87 1.98
C TYR A 69 3.44 5.08 3.30
N LEU A 70 4.50 5.02 4.10
CA LEU A 70 4.48 4.37 5.42
C LEU A 70 3.46 5.01 6.36
N GLN A 71 3.35 6.34 6.35
CA GLN A 71 2.34 7.05 7.14
C GLN A 71 0.92 6.68 6.69
N MET A 72 0.67 6.74 5.39
CA MET A 72 -0.63 6.36 4.82
C MET A 72 -0.98 4.89 5.12
N TRP A 73 -0.03 3.98 4.97
CA TRP A 73 -0.20 2.57 5.28
C TRP A 73 -0.55 2.35 6.76
N LYS A 74 0.13 3.06 7.66
CA LYS A 74 -0.13 3.01 9.10
C LYS A 74 -1.58 3.42 9.41
N GLU A 75 -2.07 4.51 8.84
CA GLU A 75 -3.45 4.98 9.05
C GLU A 75 -4.50 3.98 8.53
N LEU A 76 -4.24 3.38 7.37
CA LEU A 76 -5.13 2.35 6.82
C LEU A 76 -5.24 1.12 7.73
N ARG A 77 -4.13 0.65 8.31
CA ARG A 77 -4.10 -0.50 9.20
C ARG A 77 -4.80 -0.27 10.54
N LYS A 78 -4.97 0.98 10.96
CA LYS A 78 -5.64 1.31 12.22
C LYS A 78 -7.04 0.72 12.36
N SER A 79 -7.79 0.64 11.26
CA SER A 79 -9.15 0.06 11.23
C SER A 79 -9.19 -1.44 10.91
N GLU A 80 -8.07 -2.03 10.48
CA GLU A 80 -8.04 -3.41 9.99
C GLU A 80 -7.50 -4.42 10.99
N VAL A 81 -6.75 -3.97 12.00
CA VAL A 81 -6.06 -4.85 12.95
C VAL A 81 -6.44 -4.54 14.39
N ALA A 82 -6.23 -5.51 15.29
CA ALA A 82 -6.41 -5.29 16.71
C ALA A 82 -5.46 -4.20 17.25
N GLU A 83 -5.90 -3.46 18.25
CA GLU A 83 -5.17 -2.33 18.86
C GLU A 83 -3.73 -2.69 19.24
N THR A 84 -3.52 -3.83 19.89
CA THR A 84 -2.18 -4.32 20.26
C THR A 84 -1.26 -4.56 19.07
N THR A 85 -1.82 -5.01 17.94
CA THR A 85 -1.07 -5.20 16.68
C THR A 85 -0.74 -3.86 16.06
N TYR A 86 -1.70 -2.93 16.07
CA TYR A 86 -1.49 -1.57 15.58
C TYR A 86 -0.40 -0.84 16.37
N ASP A 87 -0.38 -0.94 17.70
CA ASP A 87 0.66 -0.37 18.56
C ASP A 87 2.07 -0.89 18.21
N GLY A 88 2.15 -2.18 17.87
CA GLY A 88 3.39 -2.78 17.37
C GLY A 88 3.82 -2.15 16.04
N TYR A 89 2.91 -2.03 15.08
CA TYR A 89 3.20 -1.38 13.78
C TYR A 89 3.58 0.08 13.95
N HIS A 90 2.81 0.84 14.73
CA HIS A 90 3.10 2.23 15.07
C HIS A 90 4.51 2.40 15.63
N THR A 91 4.88 1.57 16.60
CA THR A 91 6.21 1.61 17.22
C THR A 91 7.33 1.34 16.22
N TYR A 92 7.21 0.28 15.40
CA TYR A 92 8.25 -0.08 14.44
C TYR A 92 8.36 0.92 13.29
N ILE A 93 7.24 1.45 12.81
CA ILE A 93 7.23 2.45 11.75
C ILE A 93 7.86 3.74 12.25
N ASP A 94 7.37 4.31 13.34
CA ASP A 94 7.78 5.65 13.78
C ASP A 94 9.20 5.68 14.37
N ARG A 95 9.64 4.59 15.00
CA ARG A 95 10.96 4.54 15.62
C ARG A 95 12.07 4.05 14.70
N HIS A 96 11.76 3.21 13.71
CA HIS A 96 12.77 2.55 12.91
C HIS A 96 12.66 2.85 11.41
N LEU A 97 11.48 2.67 10.81
CA LEU A 97 11.31 2.85 9.37
C LEU A 97 11.29 4.33 8.96
N MET A 98 10.46 5.14 9.62
CA MET A 98 10.28 6.55 9.27
C MET A 98 11.57 7.37 9.32
N PRO A 99 12.42 7.31 10.37
CA PRO A 99 13.64 8.09 10.39
C PRO A 99 14.57 7.78 9.24
N TYR A 100 14.78 6.49 8.95
CA TYR A 100 15.66 6.03 7.88
C TYR A 100 15.16 6.42 6.49
N PHE A 101 13.90 6.09 6.17
CA PHE A 101 13.36 6.38 4.83
C PHE A 101 13.07 7.86 4.61
N LYS A 102 12.87 8.65 5.66
CA LYS A 102 12.77 10.11 5.58
C LYS A 102 14.11 10.74 5.22
N GLU A 103 15.21 10.27 5.81
CA GLU A 103 16.56 10.69 5.49
C GLU A 103 16.96 10.28 4.07
N LEU A 104 16.66 9.04 3.68
CA LEU A 104 16.91 8.52 2.35
C LEU A 104 16.13 9.27 1.25
N ASN A 105 14.98 9.86 1.58
CA ASN A 105 14.15 10.72 0.74
C ASN A 105 13.81 10.15 -0.65
N LEU A 106 13.76 8.83 -0.78
CA LEU A 106 13.41 8.15 -2.03
C LEU A 106 11.90 8.00 -2.21
N ASN A 107 11.48 7.95 -3.47
CA ASN A 107 10.11 7.56 -3.79
C ASN A 107 9.98 6.04 -3.67
N ILE A 108 8.78 5.56 -3.35
CA ILE A 108 8.53 4.11 -3.22
C ILE A 108 8.91 3.33 -4.49
N GLN A 109 8.77 3.96 -5.66
CA GLN A 109 9.08 3.35 -6.96
C GLN A 109 10.59 3.19 -7.18
N ASP A 110 11.40 3.98 -6.49
CA ASP A 110 12.86 3.99 -6.60
C ASP A 110 13.52 3.08 -5.56
N ILE A 111 12.74 2.49 -4.65
CA ILE A 111 13.23 1.54 -3.64
C ILE A 111 13.60 0.22 -4.32
N THR A 112 14.85 -0.15 -4.17
CA THR A 112 15.42 -1.40 -4.69
C THR A 112 15.73 -2.40 -3.58
N ALA A 113 15.99 -3.64 -3.95
CA ALA A 113 16.47 -4.65 -3.00
C ALA A 113 17.77 -4.19 -2.30
N GLY A 114 18.65 -3.47 -3.01
CA GLY A 114 19.86 -2.88 -2.43
C GLY A 114 19.56 -1.97 -1.24
N HIS A 115 18.64 -1.04 -1.40
CA HIS A 115 18.22 -0.14 -0.31
C HIS A 115 17.67 -0.90 0.92
N ILE A 116 16.98 -2.02 0.69
CA ILE A 116 16.50 -2.87 1.79
C ILE A 116 17.65 -3.61 2.47
N PHE A 117 18.64 -4.09 1.71
CA PHE A 117 19.86 -4.68 2.27
C PHE A 117 20.67 -3.68 3.10
N ASP A 118 20.82 -2.46 2.61
CA ASP A 118 21.52 -1.39 3.33
C ASP A 118 20.80 -1.06 4.65
N TYR A 119 19.46 -1.05 4.60
CA TYR A 119 18.66 -0.86 5.81
C TYR A 119 18.82 -2.01 6.82
N ILE A 120 18.85 -3.27 6.37
CA ILE A 120 19.10 -4.43 7.23
C ILE A 120 20.50 -4.33 7.87
N ASN A 121 21.51 -3.97 7.08
CA ASN A 121 22.87 -3.78 7.57
C ASN A 121 22.93 -2.63 8.61
N TYR A 122 22.26 -1.52 8.33
CA TYR A 122 22.14 -0.42 9.28
C TYR A 122 21.52 -0.89 10.61
N LEU A 123 20.40 -1.63 10.58
CA LEU A 123 19.78 -2.17 11.78
C LEU A 123 20.67 -3.17 12.54
N SER A 124 21.48 -3.95 11.81
CA SER A 124 22.32 -5.01 12.39
C SER A 124 23.58 -4.46 13.07
N ASN A 125 24.12 -3.35 12.58
CA ASN A 125 25.41 -2.81 13.05
C ASN A 125 25.22 -1.67 14.06
N ASP A 126 24.69 -0.53 13.59
CA ASP A 126 24.63 0.70 14.39
C ASP A 126 23.21 1.22 14.59
N GLY A 127 22.29 0.61 13.88
CA GLY A 127 21.04 1.22 13.57
C GLY A 127 19.94 1.01 14.57
N GLY A 128 19.59 2.11 15.18
CA GLY A 128 18.25 2.26 15.69
C GLY A 128 17.96 1.57 17.01
N ARG A 129 18.95 1.12 17.77
CA ARG A 129 18.75 0.81 19.19
C ARG A 129 18.38 2.08 19.93
N LYS A 130 17.24 2.05 20.61
CA LYS A 130 16.74 3.17 21.43
C LYS A 130 16.96 2.95 22.93
N ASP A 131 17.62 1.83 23.28
CA ASP A 131 17.87 1.43 24.67
C ASP A 131 19.31 1.78 25.16
N ASN A 132 20.03 2.62 24.42
CA ASN A 132 21.40 3.07 24.69
C ASN A 132 22.43 1.92 24.86
N LYS A 133 22.11 0.72 24.41
CA LYS A 133 23.06 -0.41 24.43
C LYS A 133 23.91 -0.40 23.16
N VAL A 134 25.15 -0.81 23.28
CA VAL A 134 26.08 -0.96 22.15
C VAL A 134 25.62 -2.11 21.24
N GLY A 135 25.74 -1.91 19.92
CA GLY A 135 25.43 -2.89 18.88
C GLY A 135 24.08 -2.70 18.21
N GLY A 136 23.82 -3.48 17.20
CA GLY A 136 22.59 -3.41 16.40
C GLY A 136 21.37 -4.05 17.04
N GLN A 137 20.28 -4.07 16.29
CA GLN A 137 19.03 -4.74 16.67
C GLN A 137 19.18 -6.26 16.66
N SER A 138 18.40 -6.95 17.49
CA SER A 138 18.33 -8.41 17.43
C SER A 138 17.71 -8.92 16.10
N ASN A 139 18.11 -10.10 15.65
CA ASN A 139 17.55 -10.71 14.45
C ASN A 139 16.02 -10.85 14.52
N THR A 140 15.46 -11.08 15.70
CA THR A 140 14.02 -11.14 15.91
C THR A 140 13.35 -9.79 15.69
N SER A 141 13.95 -8.70 16.18
CA SER A 141 13.47 -7.33 15.95
C SER A 141 13.55 -6.95 14.48
N ILE A 142 14.69 -7.25 13.84
CA ILE A 142 14.88 -6.98 12.41
C ILE A 142 13.81 -7.68 11.57
N ARG A 143 13.55 -8.97 11.83
CA ARG A 143 12.50 -9.71 11.12
C ARG A 143 11.12 -9.07 11.28
N LYS A 144 10.76 -8.60 12.47
CA LYS A 144 9.49 -7.91 12.72
C LYS A 144 9.41 -6.58 11.94
N ILE A 145 10.46 -5.79 11.94
CA ILE A 145 10.53 -4.52 11.20
C ILE A 145 10.38 -4.78 9.69
N ILE A 146 11.13 -5.75 9.15
CA ILE A 146 11.10 -6.08 7.71
C ILE A 146 9.76 -6.71 7.31
N SER A 147 9.06 -7.41 8.21
CA SER A 147 7.74 -7.97 7.90
C SER A 147 6.70 -6.89 7.54
N ILE A 148 6.84 -5.69 8.08
CA ILE A 148 5.98 -4.54 7.76
C ILE A 148 6.18 -4.08 6.30
N LEU A 149 7.40 -4.19 5.78
CA LEU A 149 7.70 -3.82 4.38
C LEU A 149 7.20 -4.85 3.36
N ARG A 150 6.77 -6.04 3.81
CA ARG A 150 6.23 -7.11 2.96
C ARG A 150 4.70 -7.08 2.85
N GLY A 151 4.03 -6.49 3.83
CA GLY A 151 2.57 -6.51 3.98
C GLY A 151 1.83 -5.38 3.43
#